data_9eb11618c9c0eb947fa74fa45ddd6c36
#
_entry.id   9eb11618c9c0eb947fa74fa45ddd6c36
#
_cell.length_a   1.000
_cell.length_b   1.000
_cell.length_c   1.000
_cell.angle_alpha   90.00
_cell.angle_beta   90.00
_cell.angle_gamma   90.00
#
_symmetry.space_group_name_H-M   'P 1'
#
loop_
_entity.id
_entity.type
_entity.pdbx_description
1 polymer ?
#
loop_
_entity_poly.entity_id
_entity_poly.type
_entity_poly.pdbx_seq_one_letter_code
_entity_poly.pdbx_strand_id
1 'polypeptide(L)'
;QLLLAAWALLATAGATTAQAENDTKMKPIAMTRADFLKRVADYEKNPDTWHYLGDKPAVIDFYASWCGPCRALAPVLDELAAKYGEEIYVYKIDVDSEQELAAVFGIRSIPTLLFIPTEGNPRMVTGMQPKNILEQQIREILPAR
;
A
#
# COMPACT_ATOMS: atom_id res chain seq x y z
N GLN A 1 36.06 -14.18 -64.44
CA GLN A 1 35.81 -13.05 -63.53
C GLN A 1 34.62 -13.43 -62.66
N LEU A 2 34.92 -13.75 -61.39
CA LEU A 2 34.01 -14.35 -60.42
C LEU A 2 33.49 -13.22 -59.50
N LEU A 3 32.18 -13.06 -59.43
CA LEU A 3 31.50 -12.22 -58.45
C LEU A 3 31.01 -13.10 -57.32
N LEU A 4 31.59 -12.95 -56.13
CA LEU A 4 31.15 -13.58 -54.89
C LEU A 4 30.19 -12.63 -54.18
N ALA A 5 28.91 -13.02 -54.12
CA ALA A 5 27.89 -12.33 -53.31
C ALA A 5 27.91 -12.85 -51.89
N ALA A 6 28.27 -12.03 -50.90
CA ALA A 6 28.19 -12.34 -49.51
C ALA A 6 26.78 -12.09 -48.98
N TRP A 7 26.15 -13.15 -48.48
CA TRP A 7 24.87 -13.07 -47.76
C TRP A 7 25.13 -12.79 -46.30
N ALA A 8 24.75 -11.63 -45.83
CA ALA A 8 24.75 -11.29 -44.44
C ALA A 8 23.42 -11.78 -43.79
N LEU A 9 23.53 -12.75 -42.89
CA LEU A 9 22.44 -13.21 -42.03
C LEU A 9 22.24 -12.19 -40.91
N LEU A 10 21.16 -11.41 -40.97
CA LEU A 10 20.69 -10.65 -39.82
C LEU A 10 20.00 -11.59 -38.85
N ALA A 11 20.68 -11.89 -37.72
CA ALA A 11 20.05 -12.50 -36.58
C ALA A 11 19.25 -11.43 -35.80
N THR A 12 17.92 -11.46 -35.93
CA THR A 12 17.02 -10.64 -35.07
C THR A 12 16.96 -11.28 -33.70
N ALA A 13 17.64 -10.66 -32.73
CA ALA A 13 17.49 -10.99 -31.32
C ALA A 13 16.09 -10.58 -30.87
N GLY A 14 15.22 -11.56 -30.67
CA GLY A 14 13.93 -11.38 -30.00
C GLY A 14 14.15 -10.99 -28.54
N ALA A 15 14.05 -9.71 -28.23
CA ALA A 15 14.06 -9.25 -26.86
C ALA A 15 12.78 -9.71 -26.16
N THR A 16 12.96 -10.53 -25.15
CA THR A 16 11.91 -11.08 -24.30
C THR A 16 11.25 -9.95 -23.51
N THR A 17 10.04 -9.58 -23.82
CA THR A 17 9.23 -8.54 -23.17
C THR A 17 8.58 -9.00 -21.85
N ALA A 18 8.99 -10.13 -21.28
CA ALA A 18 8.36 -10.71 -20.09
C ALA A 18 8.78 -10.06 -18.76
N GLN A 19 9.75 -9.15 -18.74
CA GLN A 19 10.26 -8.52 -17.51
C GLN A 19 9.64 -7.15 -17.21
N ALA A 20 8.94 -6.54 -18.14
CA ALA A 20 8.36 -5.19 -17.95
C ALA A 20 6.98 -5.19 -17.26
N GLU A 21 6.27 -6.32 -17.21
CA GLU A 21 4.91 -6.37 -16.64
C GLU A 21 4.86 -6.50 -15.12
N ASN A 22 5.98 -6.80 -14.47
CA ASN A 22 6.01 -7.02 -13.01
C ASN A 22 6.37 -5.76 -12.20
N ASP A 23 6.76 -4.66 -12.85
CA ASP A 23 7.24 -3.45 -12.18
C ASP A 23 6.18 -2.34 -12.06
N THR A 24 4.98 -2.55 -12.63
CA THR A 24 3.89 -1.57 -12.62
C THR A 24 2.80 -1.85 -11.56
N LYS A 25 2.86 -2.97 -10.86
CA LYS A 25 1.87 -3.26 -9.81
C LYS A 25 2.15 -2.41 -8.57
N MET A 26 1.16 -1.60 -8.19
CA MET A 26 1.20 -0.85 -6.93
C MET A 26 1.39 -1.81 -5.75
N LYS A 27 2.25 -1.41 -4.80
CA LYS A 27 2.53 -2.16 -3.56
C LYS A 27 2.31 -1.27 -2.34
N PRO A 28 2.10 -1.87 -1.16
CA PRO A 28 2.06 -1.09 0.07
C PRO A 28 3.35 -0.29 0.27
N ILE A 29 3.20 0.96 0.67
CA ILE A 29 4.30 1.92 0.85
C ILE A 29 4.67 1.96 2.33
N ALA A 30 5.94 1.70 2.65
CA ALA A 30 6.43 1.87 4.02
C ALA A 30 6.33 3.35 4.43
N MET A 31 5.87 3.60 5.65
CA MET A 31 5.60 4.93 6.17
C MET A 31 6.23 5.10 7.55
N THR A 32 6.96 6.18 7.72
CA THR A 32 7.47 6.64 9.01
C THR A 32 6.47 7.59 9.68
N ARG A 33 6.69 7.89 10.97
CA ARG A 33 5.95 8.95 11.66
C ARG A 33 6.04 10.29 10.93
N ALA A 34 7.23 10.66 10.44
CA ALA A 34 7.42 11.90 9.71
C ALA A 34 6.61 11.94 8.40
N ASP A 35 6.50 10.81 7.70
CA ASP A 35 5.66 10.69 6.51
C ASP A 35 4.17 10.79 6.86
N PHE A 36 3.77 10.17 7.98
CA PHE A 36 2.39 10.23 8.47
C PHE A 36 1.94 11.69 8.73
N LEU A 37 2.76 12.46 9.44
CA LEU A 37 2.48 13.87 9.73
C LEU A 37 2.34 14.73 8.48
N LYS A 38 3.03 14.38 7.40
CA LYS A 38 3.00 15.12 6.13
C LYS A 38 1.91 14.67 5.17
N ARG A 39 1.54 13.38 5.20
CA ARG A 39 0.69 12.77 4.15
C ARG A 39 -0.67 12.32 4.64
N VAL A 40 -0.80 12.08 5.93
CA VAL A 40 -2.03 11.51 6.50
C VAL A 40 -2.70 12.50 7.44
N ALA A 41 -2.08 12.84 8.55
CA ALA A 41 -2.64 13.81 9.49
C ALA A 41 -1.56 14.38 10.40
N ASP A 42 -1.54 15.69 10.54
CA ASP A 42 -0.65 16.38 11.48
C ASP A 42 -1.34 16.53 12.84
N TYR A 43 -1.29 15.45 13.62
CA TYR A 43 -1.90 15.41 14.96
C TYR A 43 -1.15 16.27 15.99
N GLU A 44 0.07 16.72 15.68
CA GLU A 44 0.81 17.63 16.54
C GLU A 44 0.26 19.06 16.45
N LYS A 45 -0.15 19.46 15.25
CA LYS A 45 -0.80 20.76 15.04
C LYS A 45 -2.29 20.74 15.35
N ASN A 46 -2.95 19.58 15.14
CA ASN A 46 -4.39 19.43 15.31
C ASN A 46 -4.69 18.23 16.24
N PRO A 47 -4.37 18.33 17.55
CA PRO A 47 -4.49 17.18 18.45
C PRO A 47 -5.95 16.75 18.72
N ASP A 48 -6.89 17.67 18.60
CA ASP A 48 -8.30 17.43 18.96
C ASP A 48 -9.21 17.14 17.77
N THR A 49 -8.68 17.28 16.53
CA THR A 49 -9.49 17.11 15.32
C THR A 49 -8.77 16.29 14.28
N TRP A 50 -9.48 15.31 13.70
CA TRP A 50 -8.98 14.58 12.55
C TRP A 50 -9.06 15.46 11.29
N HIS A 51 -7.93 15.66 10.65
CA HIS A 51 -7.84 16.33 9.36
C HIS A 51 -6.96 15.51 8.43
N TYR A 52 -7.59 14.83 7.45
CA TYR A 52 -6.87 14.03 6.48
C TYR A 52 -6.23 14.92 5.41
N LEU A 53 -4.95 14.67 5.12
CA LEU A 53 -4.15 15.48 4.18
C LEU A 53 -4.05 14.87 2.78
N GLY A 54 -4.47 13.61 2.61
CA GLY A 54 -4.38 12.92 1.32
C GLY A 54 -5.48 13.30 0.34
N ASP A 55 -5.19 13.14 -0.94
CA ASP A 55 -6.11 13.38 -2.06
C ASP A 55 -6.92 12.14 -2.47
N LYS A 56 -6.58 10.99 -1.92
CA LYS A 56 -7.27 9.70 -2.11
C LYS A 56 -7.50 9.04 -0.77
N PRO A 57 -8.52 8.17 -0.62
CA PRO A 57 -8.65 7.34 0.56
C PRO A 57 -7.38 6.52 0.82
N ALA A 58 -7.18 6.12 2.05
CA ALA A 58 -6.00 5.33 2.42
C ALA A 58 -6.34 4.15 3.32
N VAL A 59 -5.54 3.10 3.23
CA VAL A 59 -5.50 1.99 4.18
C VAL A 59 -4.09 1.95 4.78
N ILE A 60 -3.99 1.91 6.09
CA ILE A 60 -2.72 1.79 6.81
C ILE A 60 -2.71 0.49 7.60
N ASP A 61 -1.68 -0.33 7.38
CA ASP A 61 -1.41 -1.55 8.12
C ASP A 61 -0.36 -1.29 9.21
N PHE A 62 -0.76 -1.40 10.47
CA PHE A 62 0.15 -1.44 11.61
C PHE A 62 0.57 -2.89 11.85
N TYR A 63 1.84 -3.17 11.64
CA TYR A 63 2.41 -4.51 11.65
C TYR A 63 3.75 -4.59 12.40
N ALA A 64 4.24 -5.81 12.62
CA ALA A 64 5.62 -6.08 12.98
C ALA A 64 6.15 -7.30 12.21
N SER A 65 7.45 -7.36 11.99
CA SER A 65 8.09 -8.44 11.21
C SER A 65 7.97 -9.84 11.87
N TRP A 66 7.92 -9.89 13.22
CA TRP A 66 7.77 -11.12 13.99
C TRP A 66 6.33 -11.63 14.12
N CYS A 67 5.35 -10.84 13.71
CA CYS A 67 3.93 -11.14 13.85
C CYS A 67 3.48 -12.13 12.76
N GLY A 68 3.07 -13.33 13.15
CA GLY A 68 2.60 -14.37 12.23
C GLY A 68 1.38 -13.95 11.40
N PRO A 69 0.28 -13.48 12.01
CA PRO A 69 -0.89 -12.97 11.28
C PRO A 69 -0.57 -11.81 10.34
N CYS A 70 0.34 -10.91 10.72
CA CYS A 70 0.80 -9.81 9.86
C CYS A 70 1.48 -10.34 8.59
N ARG A 71 2.32 -11.36 8.71
CA ARG A 71 2.97 -12.00 7.56
C ARG A 71 1.98 -12.71 6.65
N ALA A 72 0.94 -13.30 7.20
CA ALA A 72 -0.14 -13.90 6.42
C ALA A 72 -1.00 -12.86 5.69
N LEU A 73 -1.17 -11.66 6.27
CA LEU A 73 -1.90 -10.55 5.68
C LEU A 73 -1.12 -9.85 4.57
N ALA A 74 0.20 -9.81 4.63
CA ALA A 74 1.05 -9.06 3.70
C ALA A 74 0.77 -9.37 2.22
N PRO A 75 0.70 -10.64 1.75
CA PRO A 75 0.36 -10.92 0.36
C PRO A 75 -1.05 -10.48 -0.04
N VAL A 76 -2.01 -10.49 0.89
CA VAL A 76 -3.36 -9.96 0.64
C VAL A 76 -3.33 -8.46 0.41
N LEU A 77 -2.55 -7.72 1.22
CA LEU A 77 -2.38 -6.28 1.05
C LEU A 77 -1.64 -5.95 -0.26
N ASP A 78 -0.68 -6.77 -0.68
CA ASP A 78 -0.04 -6.64 -2.00
C ASP A 78 -1.07 -6.75 -3.14
N GLU A 79 -1.97 -7.73 -3.07
CA GLU A 79 -3.05 -7.89 -4.05
C GLU A 79 -4.04 -6.72 -4.03
N LEU A 80 -4.39 -6.22 -2.86
CA LEU A 80 -5.30 -5.07 -2.70
C LEU A 80 -4.65 -3.78 -3.20
N ALA A 81 -3.37 -3.55 -2.93
CA ALA A 81 -2.62 -2.43 -3.45
C ALA A 81 -2.52 -2.48 -4.99
N ALA A 82 -2.31 -3.67 -5.56
CA ALA A 82 -2.31 -3.85 -7.02
C ALA A 82 -3.68 -3.59 -7.65
N LYS A 83 -4.76 -3.99 -6.98
CA LYS A 83 -6.13 -3.85 -7.48
C LYS A 83 -6.69 -2.43 -7.36
N TYR A 84 -6.42 -1.77 -6.23
CA TYR A 84 -7.03 -0.49 -5.87
C TYR A 84 -6.05 0.68 -5.84
N GLY A 85 -4.76 0.46 -6.16
CA GLY A 85 -3.70 1.45 -5.94
C GLY A 85 -3.84 2.74 -6.74
N GLU A 86 -4.66 2.79 -7.79
CA GLU A 86 -5.00 4.03 -8.48
C GLU A 86 -6.07 4.85 -7.72
N GLU A 87 -6.92 4.17 -6.94
CA GLU A 87 -8.05 4.77 -6.22
C GLU A 87 -7.75 5.05 -4.75
N ILE A 88 -6.80 4.31 -4.15
CA ILE A 88 -6.41 4.44 -2.73
C ILE A 88 -4.90 4.41 -2.55
N TYR A 89 -4.44 4.92 -1.41
CA TYR A 89 -3.10 4.62 -0.90
C TYR A 89 -3.15 3.42 0.02
N VAL A 90 -2.16 2.53 -0.08
CA VAL A 90 -1.93 1.45 0.89
C VAL A 90 -0.57 1.68 1.54
N TYR A 91 -0.58 1.95 2.83
CA TYR A 91 0.63 2.19 3.63
C TYR A 91 0.83 1.07 4.64
N LYS A 92 2.08 0.89 5.07
CA LYS A 92 2.43 0.00 6.16
C LYS A 92 3.36 0.69 7.15
N ILE A 93 3.08 0.52 8.42
CA ILE A 93 3.82 1.11 9.55
C ILE A 93 4.30 0.00 10.46
N ASP A 94 5.61 -0.12 10.61
CA ASP A 94 6.23 -1.04 11.56
C ASP A 94 6.13 -0.45 12.98
N VAL A 95 5.36 -1.10 13.85
CA VAL A 95 5.14 -0.62 15.22
C VAL A 95 6.39 -0.69 16.10
N ASP A 96 7.36 -1.53 15.77
CA ASP A 96 8.63 -1.60 16.50
C ASP A 96 9.52 -0.40 16.19
N SER A 97 9.51 0.06 14.95
CA SER A 97 10.26 1.25 14.50
C SER A 97 9.54 2.55 14.84
N GLU A 98 8.20 2.56 14.80
CA GLU A 98 7.35 3.75 14.94
C GLU A 98 6.48 3.66 16.22
N GLN A 99 7.12 3.43 17.37
CA GLN A 99 6.45 3.20 18.66
C GLN A 99 5.59 4.39 19.10
N GLU A 100 6.06 5.61 18.88
CA GLU A 100 5.31 6.81 19.24
C GLU A 100 4.02 6.93 18.44
N LEU A 101 4.09 6.69 17.14
CA LEU A 101 2.91 6.72 16.27
C LEU A 101 1.92 5.62 16.65
N ALA A 102 2.39 4.41 16.92
CA ALA A 102 1.56 3.32 17.41
C ALA A 102 0.86 3.66 18.72
N ALA A 103 1.56 4.34 19.64
CA ALA A 103 0.99 4.80 20.91
C ALA A 103 -0.10 5.87 20.72
N VAL A 104 0.09 6.82 19.80
CA VAL A 104 -0.90 7.87 19.46
C VAL A 104 -2.22 7.23 18.99
N PHE A 105 -2.15 6.16 18.19
CA PHE A 105 -3.33 5.42 17.73
C PHE A 105 -3.83 4.35 18.70
N GLY A 106 -3.18 4.18 19.85
CA GLY A 106 -3.55 3.18 20.84
C GLY A 106 -3.45 1.75 20.34
N ILE A 107 -2.48 1.47 19.45
CA ILE A 107 -2.26 0.14 18.88
C ILE A 107 -1.80 -0.80 19.99
N ARG A 108 -2.61 -1.80 20.35
CA ARG A 108 -2.35 -2.80 21.39
C ARG A 108 -2.19 -4.20 20.84
N SER A 109 -2.70 -4.45 19.67
CA SER A 109 -2.57 -5.74 18.97
C SER A 109 -2.39 -5.50 17.47
N ILE A 110 -1.70 -6.41 16.82
CA ILE A 110 -1.39 -6.37 15.40
C ILE A 110 -1.76 -7.68 14.70
N PRO A 111 -2.12 -7.64 13.42
CA PRO A 111 -2.27 -6.44 12.61
C PRO A 111 -3.46 -5.58 13.03
N THR A 112 -3.35 -4.28 12.87
CA THR A 112 -4.46 -3.34 12.97
C THR A 112 -4.48 -2.50 11.71
N LEU A 113 -5.63 -2.43 11.06
CA LEU A 113 -5.83 -1.65 9.85
C LEU A 113 -6.62 -0.38 10.13
N LEU A 114 -6.16 0.72 9.56
CA LEU A 114 -6.85 2.01 9.60
C LEU A 114 -7.38 2.32 8.21
N PHE A 115 -8.69 2.44 8.06
CA PHE A 115 -9.37 2.81 6.83
C PHE A 115 -9.74 4.28 6.88
N ILE A 116 -9.22 5.06 5.94
CA ILE A 116 -9.30 6.52 5.94
C ILE A 116 -10.04 6.98 4.68
N PRO A 117 -11.29 7.45 4.81
CA PRO A 117 -11.97 8.13 3.71
C PRO A 117 -11.36 9.50 3.45
N THR A 118 -11.60 10.09 2.28
CA THR A 118 -11.18 11.48 1.99
C THR A 118 -11.89 12.49 2.85
N GLU A 119 -13.11 12.18 3.29
CA GLU A 119 -13.93 13.01 4.18
C GLU A 119 -14.47 12.16 5.34
N GLY A 120 -14.53 12.76 6.52
CA GLY A 120 -15.01 12.08 7.73
C GLY A 120 -13.89 11.42 8.53
N ASN A 121 -14.29 10.60 9.49
CA ASN A 121 -13.36 9.98 10.44
C ASN A 121 -12.82 8.64 9.93
N PRO A 122 -11.56 8.31 10.26
CA PRO A 122 -11.02 7.00 9.98
C PRO A 122 -11.70 5.92 10.84
N ARG A 123 -11.66 4.68 10.35
CA ARG A 123 -12.13 3.51 11.08
C ARG A 123 -10.99 2.53 11.27
N MET A 124 -10.85 2.06 12.50
CA MET A 124 -9.83 1.08 12.88
C MET A 124 -10.45 -0.33 12.96
N VAL A 125 -9.75 -1.30 12.40
CA VAL A 125 -10.12 -2.72 12.44
C VAL A 125 -8.93 -3.52 12.95
N THR A 126 -9.10 -4.19 14.08
CA THR A 126 -8.05 -4.98 14.73
C THR A 126 -8.15 -6.44 14.35
N GLY A 127 -7.01 -7.06 14.10
CA GLY A 127 -6.86 -8.46 13.78
C GLY A 127 -6.98 -8.80 12.30
N MET A 128 -6.70 -10.05 12.00
CA MET A 128 -6.75 -10.61 10.65
C MET A 128 -8.19 -10.61 10.13
N GLN A 129 -8.41 -10.11 8.93
CA GLN A 129 -9.68 -10.13 8.24
C GLN A 129 -9.58 -10.90 6.93
N PRO A 130 -10.64 -11.62 6.51
CA PRO A 130 -10.70 -12.21 5.18
C PRO A 130 -10.62 -11.15 4.06
N LYS A 131 -10.01 -11.52 2.92
CA LYS A 131 -9.82 -10.60 1.79
C LYS A 131 -11.11 -9.94 1.33
N ASN A 132 -12.22 -10.69 1.23
CA ASN A 132 -13.52 -10.16 0.81
C ASN A 132 -14.06 -9.09 1.78
N ILE A 133 -13.79 -9.23 3.07
CA ILE A 133 -14.16 -8.23 4.08
C ILE A 133 -13.28 -6.99 3.93
N LEU A 134 -11.97 -7.15 3.70
CA LEU A 134 -11.08 -6.02 3.42
C LEU A 134 -11.49 -5.26 2.16
N GLU A 135 -11.86 -5.96 1.10
CA GLU A 135 -12.39 -5.35 -0.12
C GLU A 135 -13.70 -4.58 0.13
N GLN A 136 -14.59 -5.12 0.95
CA GLN A 136 -15.81 -4.40 1.35
C GLN A 136 -15.47 -3.11 2.09
N GLN A 137 -14.54 -3.16 3.06
CA GLN A 137 -14.07 -2.00 3.81
C GLN A 137 -13.45 -0.93 2.89
N ILE A 138 -12.68 -1.36 1.90
CA ILE A 138 -12.09 -0.45 0.90
C ILE A 138 -13.20 0.23 0.09
N ARG A 139 -14.20 -0.52 -0.39
CA ARG A 139 -15.33 0.06 -1.14
C ARG A 139 -16.11 1.10 -0.33
N GLU A 140 -16.20 0.92 0.99
CA GLU A 140 -16.88 1.87 1.89
C GLU A 140 -16.15 3.20 2.06
N ILE A 141 -14.84 3.25 1.85
CA ILE A 141 -14.06 4.49 1.91
C ILE A 141 -13.85 5.15 0.54
N LEU A 142 -14.18 4.46 -0.56
CA LEU A 142 -14.14 5.06 -1.89
C LEU A 142 -15.24 6.12 -2.04
N PRO A 143 -14.97 7.21 -2.78
CA PRO A 143 -16.00 8.19 -3.12
C PRO A 143 -17.17 7.54 -3.85
N ALA A 144 -18.38 7.99 -3.56
CA ALA A 144 -19.56 7.58 -4.31
C ALA A 144 -19.36 7.92 -5.81
N ARG A 145 -19.59 6.94 -6.67
CA ARG A 145 -19.54 7.11 -8.12
C ARG A 145 -20.86 7.67 -8.63
#